data_4313ce9219b9bba01c978ac893dffffe
#
_entry.id   4313ce9219b9bba01c978ac893dffffe
#
_cell.length_a   1.000
_cell.length_b   1.000
_cell.length_c   1.000
_cell.angle_alpha   90.00
_cell.angle_beta   90.00
_cell.angle_gamma   90.00
#
_symmetry.space_group_name_H-M   'P 1'
#
loop_
_entity.id
_entity.type
_entity.pdbx_description
1 polymer ?
#
loop_
_entity_poly.entity_id
_entity_poly.type
_entity_poly.pdbx_seq_one_letter_code
_entity_poly.pdbx_strand_id
1 'polypeptide(L)'
;GGNVTFNTECRYGLAEKGKHDSSPNYRDREDVWIINRENKPGRAKNKNELPTELLIKMIQYSSNEGDLICDLFLGGFSTARAALGLNRRPLGFELSKTAFEHGVQSMKKIEPGYLLRELRSPIIRNLPNQGREWTDADKDYLTARFRELQMSGKTKKMSLEILSHELGRGKWSLIKALDSLPLR
;
A
#
# COMPACT_ATOMS: atom_id res chain seq x y z
N GLY A 1 26.84 6.79 10.94
CA GLY A 1 25.67 5.95 10.96
C GLY A 1 24.78 6.32 9.80
N GLY A 2 24.38 5.35 8.97
CA GLY A 2 23.45 5.58 7.88
C GLY A 2 22.03 5.86 8.40
N ASN A 3 21.22 6.56 7.62
CA ASN A 3 19.82 6.77 7.94
C ASN A 3 19.09 5.43 7.90
N VAL A 4 18.36 5.10 8.97
CA VAL A 4 17.50 3.92 9.02
C VAL A 4 16.23 4.20 8.23
N THR A 5 15.89 3.33 7.29
CA THR A 5 14.62 3.40 6.56
C THR A 5 13.49 2.87 7.43
N PHE A 6 12.49 3.71 7.70
CA PHE A 6 11.25 3.31 8.34
C PHE A 6 10.07 4.07 7.71
N ASN A 7 9.35 3.39 6.82
CA ASN A 7 8.28 3.95 6.01
C ASN A 7 6.94 3.91 6.75
N THR A 8 6.72 4.86 7.65
CA THR A 8 5.57 4.87 8.58
C THR A 8 4.18 4.88 7.92
N GLU A 9 4.10 5.14 6.61
CA GLU A 9 2.84 5.29 5.87
C GLU A 9 2.72 4.40 4.64
N CYS A 10 3.66 3.47 4.49
CA CYS A 10 3.66 2.58 3.33
C CYS A 10 2.42 1.68 3.23
N ARG A 11 1.68 1.49 4.32
CA ARG A 11 0.47 0.64 4.37
C ARG A 11 -0.81 1.44 4.61
N TYR A 12 -0.75 2.43 5.48
CA TYR A 12 -1.88 3.29 5.84
C TYR A 12 -1.40 4.72 6.05
N GLY A 13 -2.13 5.69 5.55
CA GLY A 13 -1.85 7.10 5.84
C GLY A 13 -2.21 7.48 7.27
N LEU A 14 -1.52 8.46 7.85
CA LEU A 14 -1.79 8.92 9.23
C LEU A 14 -3.20 9.49 9.41
N ALA A 15 -3.75 10.10 8.36
CA ALA A 15 -5.10 10.66 8.36
C ALA A 15 -6.19 9.65 8.03
N GLU A 16 -5.81 8.40 7.69
CA GLU A 16 -6.77 7.37 7.33
C GLU A 16 -7.53 6.89 8.57
N LYS A 17 -8.85 6.79 8.44
CA LYS A 17 -9.73 6.32 9.51
C LYS A 17 -10.27 4.94 9.18
N GLY A 18 -10.20 4.02 10.14
CA GLY A 18 -10.79 2.70 10.10
C GLY A 18 -12.23 2.70 10.62
N LYS A 19 -12.75 1.49 10.83
CA LYS A 19 -14.01 1.29 11.56
C LYS A 19 -13.87 1.90 12.93
N HIS A 20 -14.67 2.54 13.56
CA HIS A 20 -14.58 3.15 14.92
C HIS A 20 -13.67 4.38 15.02
N ASP A 21 -13.48 5.10 13.91
CA ASP A 21 -12.72 6.37 13.87
C ASP A 21 -11.25 6.28 14.35
N SER A 22 -10.75 5.06 14.61
CA SER A 22 -9.34 4.82 14.94
C SER A 22 -8.46 4.82 13.69
N SER A 23 -7.22 5.31 13.79
CA SER A 23 -6.29 5.24 12.68
C SER A 23 -5.70 3.84 12.53
N PRO A 24 -5.91 3.14 11.39
CA PRO A 24 -5.30 1.84 11.14
C PRO A 24 -3.78 1.92 11.09
N ASN A 25 -3.20 3.08 10.78
CA ASN A 25 -1.77 3.30 10.76
C ASN A 25 -1.11 3.05 12.12
N TYR A 26 -1.69 3.55 13.22
CA TYR A 26 -1.15 3.31 14.56
C TYR A 26 -1.27 1.84 14.96
N ARG A 27 -2.44 1.24 14.72
CA ARG A 27 -2.68 -0.17 15.03
C ARG A 27 -1.78 -1.09 14.21
N ASP A 28 -1.51 -0.78 12.96
CA ASP A 28 -0.61 -1.57 12.11
C ASP A 28 0.86 -1.51 12.59
N ARG A 29 1.25 -0.49 13.35
CA ARG A 29 2.61 -0.29 13.88
C ARG A 29 2.78 -0.63 15.36
N GLU A 30 1.81 -1.31 15.97
CA GLU A 30 1.96 -1.85 17.32
C GLU A 30 3.11 -2.86 17.40
N ASP A 31 3.69 -3.02 18.59
CA ASP A 31 4.84 -3.92 18.80
C ASP A 31 4.46 -5.40 18.67
N VAL A 32 3.18 -5.74 18.81
CA VAL A 32 2.65 -7.10 18.67
C VAL A 32 1.77 -7.19 17.43
N TRP A 33 2.13 -8.09 16.52
CA TRP A 33 1.36 -8.36 15.32
C TRP A 33 0.70 -9.72 15.37
N ILE A 34 -0.60 -9.74 15.27
CA ILE A 34 -1.39 -10.98 15.21
C ILE A 34 -1.68 -11.28 13.75
N ILE A 35 -0.90 -12.21 13.17
CA ILE A 35 -1.02 -12.61 11.77
C ILE A 35 -1.23 -14.13 11.72
N ASN A 36 -2.31 -14.55 11.07
CA ASN A 36 -2.64 -15.95 10.94
C ASN A 36 -1.68 -16.68 9.99
N ARG A 37 -1.39 -17.96 10.29
CA ARG A 37 -0.66 -18.81 9.35
C ARG A 37 -1.48 -19.03 8.09
N GLU A 38 -0.82 -18.96 6.94
CA GLU A 38 -1.45 -19.28 5.68
C GLU A 38 -1.57 -20.81 5.51
N ASN A 39 -2.79 -21.28 5.25
CA ASN A 39 -3.04 -22.65 4.82
C ASN A 39 -3.15 -22.64 3.29
N LYS A 40 -2.12 -23.17 2.60
CA LYS A 40 -2.12 -23.30 1.13
C LYS A 40 -2.38 -24.76 0.77
N PRO A 41 -3.64 -25.15 0.43
CA PRO A 41 -3.95 -26.51 0.01
C PRO A 41 -3.09 -26.91 -1.21
N GLY A 42 -2.59 -28.16 -1.24
CA GLY A 42 -1.87 -28.72 -2.38
C GLY A 42 -0.39 -28.37 -2.49
N ARG A 43 0.19 -27.60 -1.55
CA ARG A 43 1.65 -27.39 -1.47
C ARG A 43 2.28 -28.22 -0.37
N ALA A 44 3.51 -28.70 -0.59
CA ALA A 44 4.32 -29.28 0.48
C ALA A 44 4.42 -28.27 1.63
N LYS A 45 3.90 -28.66 2.81
CA LYS A 45 3.90 -27.78 3.98
C LYS A 45 5.32 -27.61 4.50
N ASN A 46 5.91 -26.45 4.28
CA ASN A 46 7.04 -26.03 5.09
C ASN A 46 6.49 -25.48 6.40
N LYS A 47 6.69 -26.21 7.51
CA LYS A 47 6.16 -25.81 8.85
C LYS A 47 6.70 -24.47 9.33
N ASN A 48 7.81 -24.01 8.76
CA ASN A 48 8.52 -22.80 9.18
C ASN A 48 8.36 -21.65 8.16
N GLU A 49 7.50 -21.79 7.17
CA GLU A 49 7.25 -20.70 6.20
C GLU A 49 6.50 -19.55 6.88
N LEU A 50 7.05 -18.34 6.75
CA LEU A 50 6.42 -17.13 7.25
C LEU A 50 5.20 -16.75 6.39
N PRO A 51 4.12 -16.24 6.99
CA PRO A 51 2.97 -15.73 6.25
C PRO A 51 3.38 -14.61 5.28
N THR A 52 2.82 -14.63 4.09
CA THR A 52 3.11 -13.61 3.05
C THR A 52 2.77 -12.20 3.54
N GLU A 53 1.66 -12.04 4.29
CA GLU A 53 1.27 -10.76 4.88
C GLU A 53 2.33 -10.20 5.83
N LEU A 54 2.94 -11.05 6.66
CA LEU A 54 4.02 -10.64 7.56
C LEU A 54 5.23 -10.14 6.77
N LEU A 55 5.64 -10.88 5.74
CA LEU A 55 6.77 -10.52 4.89
C LEU A 55 6.53 -9.21 4.14
N ILE A 56 5.34 -9.02 3.58
CA ILE A 56 4.94 -7.77 2.94
C ILE A 56 5.06 -6.62 3.93
N LYS A 57 4.52 -6.77 5.13
CA LYS A 57 4.53 -5.76 6.18
C LYS A 57 5.96 -5.38 6.57
N MET A 58 6.80 -6.36 6.86
CA MET A 58 8.21 -6.13 7.22
C MET A 58 8.97 -5.40 6.12
N ILE A 59 8.87 -5.89 4.88
CA ILE A 59 9.60 -5.33 3.74
C ILE A 59 9.14 -3.90 3.43
N GLN A 60 7.85 -3.64 3.45
CA GLN A 60 7.34 -2.29 3.18
C GLN A 60 7.81 -1.26 4.22
N TYR A 61 7.78 -1.62 5.51
CA TYR A 61 8.25 -0.70 6.57
C TYR A 61 9.75 -0.44 6.52
N SER A 62 10.57 -1.44 6.18
CA SER A 62 12.02 -1.38 6.34
C SER A 62 12.81 -1.13 5.05
N SER A 63 12.14 -1.00 3.90
CA SER A 63 12.84 -0.82 2.61
C SER A 63 12.02 -0.02 1.61
N ASN A 64 12.71 0.51 0.59
CA ASN A 64 12.12 1.18 -0.57
C ASN A 64 12.18 0.26 -1.80
N GLU A 65 11.40 0.61 -2.85
CA GLU A 65 11.51 -0.08 -4.13
C GLU A 65 12.95 -0.01 -4.67
N GLY A 66 13.42 -1.11 -5.24
CA GLY A 66 14.80 -1.23 -5.72
C GLY A 66 15.83 -1.62 -4.65
N ASP A 67 15.50 -1.57 -3.36
CA ASP A 67 16.39 -1.99 -2.29
C ASP A 67 16.66 -3.51 -2.32
N LEU A 68 17.80 -3.90 -1.74
CA LEU A 68 18.20 -5.29 -1.60
C LEU A 68 17.63 -5.89 -0.31
N ILE A 69 16.88 -6.99 -0.44
CA ILE A 69 16.37 -7.77 0.68
C ILE A 69 17.16 -9.07 0.77
N CYS A 70 17.89 -9.22 1.86
CA CYS A 70 18.74 -10.40 2.10
C CYS A 70 18.07 -11.37 3.09
N ASP A 71 17.97 -12.63 2.70
CA ASP A 71 17.51 -13.72 3.56
C ASP A 71 18.57 -14.84 3.56
N LEU A 72 19.20 -15.08 4.71
CA LEU A 72 20.26 -16.06 4.86
C LEU A 72 19.74 -17.52 4.81
N PHE A 73 18.43 -17.72 4.92
CA PHE A 73 17.77 -19.04 4.99
C PHE A 73 16.52 -19.06 4.12
N LEU A 74 16.68 -19.00 2.79
CA LEU A 74 15.58 -18.85 1.84
C LEU A 74 14.47 -19.91 1.98
N GLY A 75 14.81 -21.14 2.34
CA GLY A 75 13.84 -22.22 2.51
C GLY A 75 12.88 -22.34 1.34
N GLY A 76 11.60 -22.04 1.57
CA GLY A 76 10.57 -22.02 0.52
C GLY A 76 10.58 -20.78 -0.37
N PHE A 77 11.57 -19.90 -0.31
CA PHE A 77 11.68 -18.65 -1.08
C PHE A 77 10.55 -17.65 -0.83
N SER A 78 9.86 -17.73 0.30
CA SER A 78 8.75 -16.80 0.62
C SER A 78 9.21 -15.36 0.71
N THR A 79 10.33 -15.09 1.38
CA THR A 79 10.93 -13.75 1.47
C THR A 79 11.33 -13.23 0.09
N ALA A 80 11.98 -14.06 -0.72
CA ALA A 80 12.39 -13.67 -2.06
C ALA A 80 11.19 -13.35 -2.96
N ARG A 81 10.11 -14.15 -2.88
CA ARG A 81 8.86 -13.89 -3.63
C ARG A 81 8.21 -12.59 -3.19
N ALA A 82 8.12 -12.34 -1.89
CA ALA A 82 7.55 -11.10 -1.37
C ALA A 82 8.40 -9.88 -1.78
N ALA A 83 9.72 -9.97 -1.68
CA ALA A 83 10.63 -8.90 -2.10
C ALA A 83 10.46 -8.57 -3.59
N LEU A 84 10.51 -9.58 -4.46
CA LEU A 84 10.32 -9.37 -5.90
C LEU A 84 8.92 -8.84 -6.23
N GLY A 85 7.89 -9.38 -5.58
CA GLY A 85 6.51 -8.93 -5.74
C GLY A 85 6.27 -7.50 -5.28
N LEU A 86 7.11 -6.98 -4.41
CA LEU A 86 7.12 -5.59 -3.94
C LEU A 86 8.12 -4.70 -4.70
N ASN A 87 8.69 -5.16 -5.83
CA ASN A 87 9.69 -4.45 -6.61
C ASN A 87 11.01 -4.19 -5.87
N ARG A 88 11.41 -5.11 -4.97
CA ARG A 88 12.72 -5.16 -4.32
C ARG A 88 13.57 -6.26 -4.95
N ARG A 89 14.89 -6.20 -4.74
CA ARG A 89 15.85 -7.19 -5.26
C ARG A 89 16.13 -8.25 -4.20
N PRO A 90 15.69 -9.50 -4.37
CA PRO A 90 15.99 -10.55 -3.40
C PRO A 90 17.44 -11.06 -3.54
N LEU A 91 18.09 -11.31 -2.41
CA LEU A 91 19.34 -12.02 -2.28
C LEU A 91 19.19 -13.05 -1.16
N GLY A 92 19.74 -14.25 -1.31
CA GLY A 92 19.71 -15.18 -0.20
C GLY A 92 20.38 -16.50 -0.49
N PHE A 93 20.38 -17.37 0.51
CA PHE A 93 21.08 -18.65 0.50
C PHE A 93 20.14 -19.78 0.89
N GLU A 94 20.35 -20.94 0.30
CA GLU A 94 19.67 -22.18 0.63
C GLU A 94 20.66 -23.34 0.52
N LEU A 95 20.77 -24.13 1.58
CA LEU A 95 21.72 -25.25 1.64
C LEU A 95 21.28 -26.44 0.78
N SER A 96 19.98 -26.68 0.72
CA SER A 96 19.45 -27.77 -0.10
C SER A 96 19.48 -27.40 -1.57
N LYS A 97 20.34 -28.04 -2.36
CA LYS A 97 20.42 -27.85 -3.80
C LYS A 97 19.06 -28.01 -4.49
N THR A 98 18.32 -29.06 -4.14
CA THR A 98 17.00 -29.36 -4.71
C THR A 98 15.99 -28.27 -4.37
N ALA A 99 15.95 -27.77 -3.10
CA ALA A 99 15.09 -26.70 -2.69
C ALA A 99 15.46 -25.38 -3.39
N PHE A 100 16.76 -25.11 -3.53
CA PHE A 100 17.27 -23.94 -4.24
C PHE A 100 16.85 -23.93 -5.72
N GLU A 101 17.10 -25.04 -6.44
CA GLU A 101 16.74 -25.16 -7.86
C GLU A 101 15.24 -24.99 -8.08
N HIS A 102 14.42 -25.65 -7.24
CA HIS A 102 12.97 -25.49 -7.28
C HIS A 102 12.53 -24.06 -6.99
N GLY A 103 13.14 -23.42 -5.99
CA GLY A 103 12.89 -22.02 -5.63
C GLY A 103 13.21 -21.07 -6.79
N VAL A 104 14.38 -21.20 -7.40
CA VAL A 104 14.79 -20.39 -8.57
C VAL A 104 13.82 -20.57 -9.73
N GLN A 105 13.38 -21.79 -10.04
CA GLN A 105 12.40 -22.00 -11.09
C GLN A 105 11.04 -21.36 -10.79
N SER A 106 10.63 -21.39 -9.53
CA SER A 106 9.40 -20.71 -9.10
C SER A 106 9.49 -19.18 -9.23
N MET A 107 10.66 -18.60 -8.94
CA MET A 107 10.91 -17.16 -9.05
C MET A 107 10.82 -16.63 -10.49
N LYS A 108 11.23 -17.44 -11.50
CA LYS A 108 11.12 -17.05 -12.92
C LYS A 108 9.70 -16.75 -13.39
N LYS A 109 8.70 -17.25 -12.67
CA LYS A 109 7.27 -17.09 -13.01
C LYS A 109 6.65 -15.85 -12.33
N ILE A 110 7.42 -15.16 -11.50
CA ILE A 110 6.92 -14.02 -10.73
C ILE A 110 7.22 -12.72 -11.47
N GLU A 111 6.20 -11.94 -11.69
CA GLU A 111 6.33 -10.60 -12.24
C GLU A 111 6.79 -9.63 -11.13
N PRO A 112 7.91 -8.89 -11.31
CA PRO A 112 8.32 -7.88 -10.34
C PRO A 112 7.20 -6.87 -10.10
N GLY A 113 6.99 -6.51 -8.83
CA GLY A 113 6.00 -5.50 -8.46
C GLY A 113 4.53 -5.95 -8.51
N TYR A 114 4.22 -7.24 -8.76
CA TYR A 114 2.83 -7.70 -8.89
C TYR A 114 1.99 -7.43 -7.63
N LEU A 115 2.59 -7.52 -6.45
CA LEU A 115 1.91 -7.24 -5.18
C LEU A 115 1.54 -5.76 -5.01
N LEU A 116 2.28 -4.85 -5.63
CA LEU A 116 1.99 -3.42 -5.55
C LEU A 116 0.66 -3.04 -6.19
N ARG A 117 0.17 -3.84 -7.15
CA ARG A 117 -1.13 -3.63 -7.82
C ARG A 117 -2.31 -3.91 -6.88
N GLU A 118 -2.12 -4.82 -5.93
CA GLU A 118 -3.16 -5.27 -4.99
C GLU A 118 -3.09 -4.51 -3.67
N LEU A 119 -1.93 -3.94 -3.36
CA LEU A 119 -1.71 -3.20 -2.14
C LEU A 119 -2.25 -1.77 -2.26
N ARG A 120 -2.68 -1.22 -1.12
CA ARG A 120 -3.08 0.18 -1.07
C ARG A 120 -1.89 1.07 -1.40
N SER A 121 -2.10 1.99 -2.31
CA SER A 121 -1.16 3.09 -2.50
C SER A 121 -1.17 3.97 -1.26
N PRO A 122 0.00 4.37 -0.74
CA PRO A 122 0.06 5.32 0.36
C PRO A 122 -0.67 6.60 -0.04
N ILE A 123 -1.33 7.25 0.92
CA ILE A 123 -1.96 8.54 0.66
C ILE A 123 -0.86 9.53 0.31
N ILE A 124 -0.93 10.12 -0.88
CA ILE A 124 0.01 11.15 -1.29
C ILE A 124 -0.19 12.34 -0.35
N ARG A 125 0.80 12.63 0.51
CA ARG A 125 0.72 13.67 1.53
C ARG A 125 0.91 15.08 1.01
N ASN A 126 1.70 15.25 -0.03
CA ASN A 126 2.01 16.56 -0.58
C ASN A 126 1.07 16.89 -1.74
N LEU A 127 -0.19 17.06 -1.44
CA LEU A 127 -1.10 17.68 -2.39
C LEU A 127 -0.76 19.18 -2.46
N PRO A 128 -0.51 19.74 -3.66
CA PRO A 128 0.03 21.10 -3.81
C PRO A 128 -0.83 22.18 -3.18
N ASN A 129 -2.11 21.93 -3.00
CA ASN A 129 -3.06 22.86 -2.39
C ASN A 129 -3.57 22.41 -1.00
N GLN A 130 -2.87 21.47 -0.37
CA GLN A 130 -3.21 21.01 0.98
C GLN A 130 -3.02 22.16 1.99
N GLY A 131 -4.05 22.44 2.79
CA GLY A 131 -4.02 23.50 3.79
C GLY A 131 -4.25 24.93 3.25
N ARG A 132 -4.31 25.13 1.93
CA ARG A 132 -4.67 26.42 1.35
C ARG A 132 -6.16 26.73 1.53
N GLU A 133 -6.49 27.98 1.72
CA GLU A 133 -7.88 28.44 1.74
C GLU A 133 -8.59 28.16 0.42
N TRP A 134 -9.90 27.94 0.49
CA TRP A 134 -10.72 27.71 -0.68
C TRP A 134 -11.08 29.06 -1.33
N THR A 135 -10.68 29.23 -2.58
CA THR A 135 -11.17 30.35 -3.39
C THR A 135 -12.57 30.04 -3.92
N ASP A 136 -13.33 31.08 -4.28
CA ASP A 136 -14.65 30.86 -4.88
C ASP A 136 -14.53 30.14 -6.23
N ALA A 137 -13.49 30.43 -7.02
CA ALA A 137 -13.19 29.68 -8.25
C ALA A 137 -12.95 28.19 -8.01
N ASP A 138 -12.22 27.81 -6.93
CA ASP A 138 -12.02 26.39 -6.57
C ASP A 138 -13.35 25.71 -6.20
N LYS A 139 -14.24 26.41 -5.50
CA LYS A 139 -15.54 25.89 -5.09
C LYS A 139 -16.48 25.72 -6.27
N ASP A 140 -16.50 26.69 -7.19
CA ASP A 140 -17.30 26.64 -8.40
C ASP A 140 -16.83 25.47 -9.30
N TYR A 141 -15.52 25.34 -9.51
CA TYR A 141 -14.94 24.21 -10.22
C TYR A 141 -15.29 22.87 -9.57
N LEU A 142 -15.12 22.77 -8.24
CA LEU A 142 -15.44 21.56 -7.48
C LEU A 142 -16.90 21.14 -7.71
N THR A 143 -17.82 22.08 -7.62
CA THR A 143 -19.26 21.81 -7.75
C THR A 143 -19.62 21.38 -9.15
N ALA A 144 -19.17 22.11 -10.16
CA ALA A 144 -19.45 21.83 -11.56
C ALA A 144 -18.87 20.45 -11.95
N ARG A 145 -17.61 20.21 -11.62
CA ARG A 145 -16.91 18.99 -11.98
C ARG A 145 -17.44 17.77 -11.21
N PHE A 146 -17.83 17.93 -9.96
CA PHE A 146 -18.45 16.86 -9.19
C PHE A 146 -19.78 16.41 -9.83
N ARG A 147 -20.63 17.36 -10.24
CA ARG A 147 -21.89 17.07 -10.95
C ARG A 147 -21.66 16.32 -12.27
N GLU A 148 -20.71 16.81 -13.07
CA GLU A 148 -20.35 16.17 -14.33
C GLU A 148 -19.94 14.71 -14.13
N LEU A 149 -19.08 14.44 -13.15
CA LEU A 149 -18.62 13.09 -12.81
C LEU A 149 -19.80 12.19 -12.33
N GLN A 150 -20.74 12.74 -11.55
CA GLN A 150 -21.93 12.01 -11.14
C GLN A 150 -22.84 11.70 -12.35
N MET A 151 -23.04 12.64 -13.25
CA MET A 151 -23.83 12.45 -14.46
C MET A 151 -23.20 11.43 -15.42
N SER A 152 -21.88 11.30 -15.41
CA SER A 152 -21.14 10.26 -16.16
C SER A 152 -21.19 8.87 -15.50
N GLY A 153 -21.99 8.69 -14.43
CA GLY A 153 -22.18 7.41 -13.76
C GLY A 153 -21.07 7.02 -12.78
N LYS A 154 -20.15 7.93 -12.43
CA LYS A 154 -19.11 7.64 -11.45
C LYS A 154 -19.65 7.67 -10.02
N THR A 155 -19.19 6.77 -9.16
CA THR A 155 -19.56 6.77 -7.75
C THR A 155 -18.97 8.00 -7.04
N LYS A 156 -19.60 8.42 -5.93
CA LYS A 156 -19.07 9.53 -5.08
C LYS A 156 -17.59 9.32 -4.72
N LYS A 157 -17.21 8.08 -4.40
CA LYS A 157 -15.82 7.73 -4.07
C LYS A 157 -14.86 7.99 -5.22
N MET A 158 -15.21 7.53 -6.43
CA MET A 158 -14.39 7.74 -7.64
C MET A 158 -14.29 9.22 -8.00
N SER A 159 -15.40 9.96 -7.90
CA SER A 159 -15.42 11.39 -8.17
C SER A 159 -14.50 12.17 -7.22
N LEU A 160 -14.51 11.83 -5.93
CA LEU A 160 -13.62 12.45 -4.95
C LEU A 160 -12.15 12.10 -5.17
N GLU A 161 -11.85 10.92 -5.70
CA GLU A 161 -10.47 10.55 -6.07
C GLU A 161 -9.96 11.39 -7.23
N ILE A 162 -10.73 11.53 -8.28
CA ILE A 162 -10.41 12.35 -9.46
C ILE A 162 -10.21 13.82 -9.03
N LEU A 163 -11.17 14.37 -8.30
CA LEU A 163 -11.13 15.75 -7.84
C LEU A 163 -9.97 16.03 -6.87
N SER A 164 -9.59 15.06 -6.06
CA SER A 164 -8.42 15.17 -5.19
C SER A 164 -7.14 15.37 -6.00
N HIS A 165 -7.00 14.68 -7.12
CA HIS A 165 -5.90 14.86 -8.04
C HIS A 165 -5.98 16.18 -8.82
N GLU A 166 -7.14 16.50 -9.39
CA GLU A 166 -7.34 17.71 -10.20
C GLU A 166 -7.11 18.99 -9.38
N LEU A 167 -7.66 19.05 -8.17
CA LEU A 167 -7.56 20.22 -7.28
C LEU A 167 -6.33 20.20 -6.37
N GLY A 168 -5.58 19.11 -6.32
CA GLY A 168 -4.44 18.97 -5.41
C GLY A 168 -4.82 19.11 -3.94
N ARG A 169 -6.01 18.65 -3.53
CA ARG A 169 -6.57 18.79 -2.18
C ARG A 169 -6.99 17.43 -1.62
N GLY A 170 -6.90 17.27 -0.30
CA GLY A 170 -7.31 16.04 0.39
C GLY A 170 -8.83 15.80 0.29
N LYS A 171 -9.24 14.52 0.20
CA LYS A 171 -10.65 14.09 0.09
C LYS A 171 -11.55 14.70 1.17
N TRP A 172 -11.07 14.80 2.41
CA TRP A 172 -11.81 15.44 3.51
C TRP A 172 -12.08 16.92 3.27
N SER A 173 -11.10 17.64 2.71
CA SER A 173 -11.27 19.05 2.36
C SER A 173 -12.32 19.21 1.26
N LEU A 174 -12.34 18.31 0.28
CA LEU A 174 -13.36 18.28 -0.78
C LEU A 174 -14.76 18.02 -0.22
N ILE A 175 -14.90 17.03 0.68
CA ILE A 175 -16.18 16.70 1.31
C ILE A 175 -16.71 17.91 2.10
N LYS A 176 -15.89 18.51 2.96
CA LYS A 176 -16.28 19.70 3.72
C LYS A 176 -16.68 20.87 2.82
N ALA A 177 -15.96 21.07 1.72
CA ALA A 177 -16.30 22.12 0.77
C ALA A 177 -17.65 21.82 0.08
N LEU A 178 -17.88 20.59 -0.38
CA LEU A 178 -19.16 20.19 -0.99
C LEU A 178 -20.34 20.30 -0.01
N ASP A 179 -20.15 19.89 1.25
CA ASP A 179 -21.19 19.95 2.28
C ASP A 179 -21.52 21.40 2.70
N SER A 180 -20.58 22.33 2.52
CA SER A 180 -20.76 23.76 2.82
C SER A 180 -21.43 24.55 1.69
N LEU A 181 -21.55 23.97 0.51
CA LEU A 181 -22.13 24.62 -0.66
C LEU A 181 -23.61 24.21 -0.81
N PRO A 182 -24.50 25.17 -1.09
CA PRO A 182 -25.89 24.83 -1.39
C PRO A 182 -25.93 24.01 -2.68
N LEU A 183 -26.09 22.71 -2.54
CA LEU A 183 -26.39 21.83 -3.66
C LEU A 183 -27.81 22.13 -4.17
N ARG A 184 -27.93 23.16 -5.00
CA ARG A 184 -29.15 23.43 -5.76
C ARG A 184 -29.22 22.58 -7.02
#